data_54e2cd3a0d5290e61aa7caaff007f371
#
_entry.id   54e2cd3a0d5290e61aa7caaff007f371
#
_cell.length_a   1.000
_cell.length_b   1.000
_cell.length_c   1.000
_cell.angle_alpha   90.00
_cell.angle_beta   90.00
_cell.angle_gamma   90.00
#
_symmetry.space_group_name_H-M   'P 1'
#
loop_
_entity.id
_entity.type
_entity.pdbx_description
1 polymer ?
#
loop_
_entity_poly.entity_id
_entity_poly.type
_entity_poly.pdbx_seq_one_letter_code
_entity_poly.pdbx_strand_id
1 'polypeptide(L)'
;MLHTMIQKACKKWFSSDECKIKNLISYMISTGELRDAQIEAIKTYLFLKIACDNKPLYELFCNGAFNSLSEEELNSMELSTLTRETLLSNKAALAWYEYASQKTEKGGQVSVKLTEEIKKNPQNINYETIFKKIFYGVTYSDYLFSLPMGAGKTFLMAAFIYIDLYFAMQNPADSRFARNFIILAPSGLKTSVIPSLRTIQEFNPAWVLPEPTASEIKRQMIFEVLDENKSAKKSNRTKNPNVQKLALHQPFEDLTGLVAVTNAEKVILDGLVRAEQGELFEESSETKDREANELRYWIGKLPQLSVFIDEVHHATDGDIKLRSVVNRWANGEKKNVTNVIGFSGTPYLDKAEKIPVTDSLSVASSDISNTVYYYPLVDAIGNFLKYPIVKVSDNKDSMQIVESGVREFLQKYKDTIYDRPPRTLQAKLAVYCGKGIDFLEEEVYPFISNLIMEYGLNPNEHILRYHDGNKNCQRNEHFHKKIFHRSFCPADNNFDFFSNNFCKY
;
A
#
# COMPACT_ATOMS: atom_id res chain seq x y z
N MET A 1 3.93 -19.60 0.52
CA MET A 1 3.34 -18.32 0.95
C MET A 1 1.85 -18.29 0.60
N LEU A 2 0.98 -17.65 1.42
CA LEU A 2 -0.47 -17.68 1.19
C LEU A 2 -0.87 -17.02 -0.15
N HIS A 3 -0.21 -15.93 -0.53
CA HIS A 3 -0.47 -15.26 -1.81
C HIS A 3 -0.21 -16.15 -3.03
N THR A 4 0.71 -17.10 -2.96
CA THR A 4 0.96 -18.02 -4.09
C THR A 4 -0.20 -18.98 -4.34
N MET A 5 -0.92 -19.39 -3.28
CA MET A 5 -2.15 -20.19 -3.43
C MET A 5 -3.24 -19.36 -4.11
N ILE A 6 -3.43 -18.11 -3.67
CA ILE A 6 -4.39 -17.18 -4.26
C ILE A 6 -4.09 -16.95 -5.74
N GLN A 7 -2.82 -16.68 -6.08
CA GLN A 7 -2.42 -16.43 -7.47
C GLN A 7 -2.61 -17.67 -8.38
N LYS A 8 -2.35 -18.88 -7.86
CA LYS A 8 -2.63 -20.13 -8.60
C LYS A 8 -4.13 -20.30 -8.87
N ALA A 9 -4.96 -20.10 -7.85
CA ALA A 9 -6.42 -20.19 -7.99
C ALA A 9 -6.94 -19.11 -8.97
N CYS A 10 -6.42 -17.87 -8.89
CA CYS A 10 -6.73 -16.79 -9.80
C CYS A 10 -6.42 -17.16 -11.26
N LYS A 11 -5.22 -17.68 -11.54
CA LYS A 11 -4.82 -18.12 -12.89
C LYS A 11 -5.74 -19.22 -13.41
N LYS A 12 -6.10 -20.19 -12.56
CA LYS A 12 -7.03 -21.28 -12.92
C LYS A 12 -8.40 -20.73 -13.28
N TRP A 13 -8.93 -19.80 -12.48
CA TRP A 13 -10.24 -19.18 -12.75
C TRP A 13 -10.25 -18.39 -14.05
N PHE A 14 -9.21 -17.59 -14.33
CA PHE A 14 -9.12 -16.83 -15.59
C PHE A 14 -9.03 -17.73 -16.84
N SER A 15 -8.51 -18.96 -16.67
CA SER A 15 -8.46 -19.95 -17.76
C SER A 15 -9.77 -20.70 -17.93
N SER A 16 -10.67 -20.67 -16.96
CA SER A 16 -11.95 -21.40 -16.97
C SER A 16 -13.05 -20.62 -17.71
N ASP A 17 -14.14 -21.33 -18.06
CA ASP A 17 -15.34 -20.71 -18.65
C ASP A 17 -16.20 -19.94 -17.64
N GLU A 18 -15.91 -20.07 -16.35
CA GLU A 18 -16.59 -19.32 -15.29
C GLU A 18 -16.20 -17.83 -15.30
N CYS A 19 -15.03 -17.49 -15.81
CA CYS A 19 -14.57 -16.11 -15.90
C CYS A 19 -15.27 -15.36 -17.06
N LYS A 20 -16.30 -14.57 -16.71
CA LYS A 20 -17.08 -13.77 -17.67
C LYS A 20 -16.46 -12.42 -18.03
N ILE A 21 -15.36 -12.04 -17.39
CA ILE A 21 -14.71 -10.72 -17.56
C ILE A 21 -13.44 -10.76 -18.41
N LYS A 22 -13.20 -11.86 -19.13
CA LYS A 22 -12.02 -12.00 -20.02
C LYS A 22 -11.90 -10.85 -21.02
N ASN A 23 -13.03 -10.39 -21.58
CA ASN A 23 -13.06 -9.29 -22.53
C ASN A 23 -12.59 -7.97 -21.94
N LEU A 24 -12.93 -7.68 -20.66
CA LEU A 24 -12.48 -6.49 -19.95
C LEU A 24 -10.97 -6.51 -19.75
N ILE A 25 -10.42 -7.65 -19.34
CA ILE A 25 -8.97 -7.81 -19.20
C ILE A 25 -8.25 -7.72 -20.54
N SER A 26 -8.81 -8.34 -21.59
CA SER A 26 -8.25 -8.24 -22.95
C SER A 26 -8.24 -6.80 -23.45
N TYR A 27 -9.27 -6.02 -23.15
CA TYR A 27 -9.32 -4.60 -23.44
C TYR A 27 -8.18 -3.86 -22.75
N MET A 28 -8.01 -4.02 -21.41
CA MET A 28 -6.94 -3.38 -20.65
C MET A 28 -5.54 -3.72 -21.21
N ILE A 29 -5.31 -4.97 -21.59
CA ILE A 29 -4.04 -5.40 -22.21
C ILE A 29 -3.87 -4.70 -23.58
N SER A 30 -4.92 -4.59 -24.36
CA SER A 30 -4.85 -4.00 -25.70
C SER A 30 -4.55 -2.49 -25.71
N THR A 31 -4.85 -1.77 -24.61
CA THR A 31 -4.48 -0.36 -24.47
C THR A 31 -2.97 -0.14 -24.38
N GLY A 32 -2.23 -1.12 -23.85
CA GLY A 32 -0.78 -1.04 -23.65
C GLY A 32 -0.31 -0.03 -22.59
N GLU A 33 -1.23 0.54 -21.82
CA GLU A 33 -0.94 1.62 -20.88
C GLU A 33 -0.58 1.10 -19.48
N LEU A 34 -1.12 -0.05 -19.11
CA LEU A 34 -0.85 -0.70 -17.83
C LEU A 34 0.30 -1.71 -17.94
N ARG A 35 1.15 -1.76 -16.95
CA ARG A 35 2.22 -2.75 -16.85
C ARG A 35 1.65 -4.13 -16.52
N ASP A 36 2.36 -5.19 -16.90
CA ASP A 36 1.95 -6.58 -16.60
C ASP A 36 1.69 -6.80 -15.11
N ALA A 37 2.55 -6.24 -14.22
CA ALA A 37 2.37 -6.31 -12.78
C ALA A 37 1.04 -5.69 -12.32
N GLN A 38 0.60 -4.60 -12.96
CA GLN A 38 -0.68 -3.95 -12.65
C GLN A 38 -1.85 -4.75 -13.20
N ILE A 39 -1.75 -5.30 -14.39
CA ILE A 39 -2.77 -6.19 -14.98
C ILE A 39 -2.97 -7.43 -14.09
N GLU A 40 -1.89 -8.08 -13.65
CA GLU A 40 -1.98 -9.26 -12.76
C GLU A 40 -2.57 -8.88 -11.37
N ALA A 41 -2.25 -7.71 -10.85
CA ALA A 41 -2.90 -7.19 -9.63
C ALA A 41 -4.40 -6.96 -9.83
N ILE A 42 -4.81 -6.37 -10.96
CA ILE A 42 -6.23 -6.17 -11.31
C ILE A 42 -6.95 -7.51 -11.48
N LYS A 43 -6.32 -8.50 -12.12
CA LYS A 43 -6.87 -9.86 -12.20
C LYS A 43 -7.10 -10.46 -10.81
N THR A 44 -6.13 -10.33 -9.91
CA THR A 44 -6.26 -10.84 -8.54
C THR A 44 -7.39 -10.12 -7.81
N TYR A 45 -7.50 -8.80 -7.96
CA TYR A 45 -8.59 -8.01 -7.38
C TYR A 45 -9.96 -8.48 -7.85
N LEU A 46 -10.15 -8.60 -9.16
CA LEU A 46 -11.41 -9.05 -9.75
C LEU A 46 -11.76 -10.51 -9.42
N PHE A 47 -10.76 -11.38 -9.33
CA PHE A 47 -10.95 -12.76 -8.86
C PHE A 47 -11.52 -12.78 -7.43
N LEU A 48 -10.93 -12.01 -6.52
CA LEU A 48 -11.40 -11.93 -5.13
C LEU A 48 -12.80 -11.32 -5.02
N LYS A 49 -13.09 -10.32 -5.85
CA LYS A 49 -14.42 -9.68 -5.89
C LYS A 49 -15.50 -10.57 -6.47
N ILE A 50 -15.23 -11.25 -7.58
CA ILE A 50 -16.24 -11.95 -8.39
C ILE A 50 -16.31 -13.43 -8.03
N ALA A 51 -15.19 -14.15 -8.13
CA ALA A 51 -15.15 -15.59 -7.90
C ALA A 51 -15.20 -15.95 -6.40
N CYS A 52 -14.63 -15.08 -5.55
CA CYS A 52 -14.58 -15.27 -4.11
C CYS A 52 -15.64 -14.45 -3.34
N ASP A 53 -16.61 -13.84 -4.02
CA ASP A 53 -17.70 -13.05 -3.41
C ASP A 53 -17.23 -11.93 -2.48
N ASN A 54 -16.03 -11.42 -2.69
CA ASN A 54 -15.42 -10.40 -1.83
C ASN A 54 -15.46 -10.78 -0.33
N LYS A 55 -15.19 -12.06 0.00
CA LYS A 55 -15.22 -12.57 1.38
C LYS A 55 -13.91 -12.34 2.12
N PRO A 56 -13.92 -12.31 3.46
CA PRO A 56 -12.69 -12.29 4.27
C PRO A 56 -11.78 -13.48 3.97
N LEU A 57 -10.46 -13.25 3.97
CA LEU A 57 -9.49 -14.28 3.60
C LEU A 57 -9.58 -15.52 4.48
N TYR A 58 -9.83 -15.36 5.80
CA TYR A 58 -9.95 -16.52 6.69
C TYR A 58 -11.10 -17.46 6.26
N GLU A 59 -12.24 -16.89 5.82
CA GLU A 59 -13.36 -17.69 5.31
C GLU A 59 -13.00 -18.42 4.01
N LEU A 60 -12.33 -17.72 3.10
CA LEU A 60 -11.91 -18.29 1.82
C LEU A 60 -10.95 -19.47 2.01
N PHE A 61 -9.97 -19.34 2.91
CA PHE A 61 -9.06 -20.45 3.23
C PHE A 61 -9.78 -21.59 3.95
N CYS A 62 -10.64 -21.30 4.91
CA CYS A 62 -11.42 -22.31 5.62
C CYS A 62 -12.38 -23.07 4.68
N ASN A 63 -12.94 -22.39 3.68
CA ASN A 63 -13.83 -22.98 2.69
C ASN A 63 -13.09 -23.65 1.52
N GLY A 64 -11.76 -23.61 1.51
CA GLY A 64 -10.92 -24.25 0.49
C GLY A 64 -10.96 -23.56 -0.87
N ALA A 65 -11.25 -22.26 -0.93
CA ALA A 65 -11.32 -21.51 -2.19
C ALA A 65 -10.01 -21.53 -2.99
N PHE A 66 -8.88 -21.76 -2.32
CA PHE A 66 -7.55 -21.76 -2.90
C PHE A 66 -6.86 -23.13 -2.89
N ASN A 67 -7.57 -24.19 -2.51
CA ASN A 67 -7.04 -25.53 -2.51
C ASN A 67 -6.83 -26.03 -3.93
N SER A 68 -5.73 -26.71 -4.15
CA SER A 68 -5.31 -27.18 -5.47
C SER A 68 -5.14 -28.69 -5.57
N LEU A 69 -4.87 -29.38 -4.45
CA LEU A 69 -4.68 -30.81 -4.42
C LEU A 69 -6.00 -31.55 -4.65
N SER A 70 -6.00 -32.47 -5.60
CA SER A 70 -7.13 -33.37 -5.87
C SER A 70 -7.14 -34.58 -4.93
N GLU A 71 -8.27 -35.26 -4.87
CA GLU A 71 -8.38 -36.54 -4.13
C GLU A 71 -7.41 -37.59 -4.67
N GLU A 72 -7.21 -37.64 -5.99
CA GLU A 72 -6.28 -38.57 -6.62
C GLU A 72 -4.83 -38.33 -6.18
N GLU A 73 -4.43 -37.03 -6.15
CA GLU A 73 -3.11 -36.65 -5.67
C GLU A 73 -2.92 -36.97 -4.19
N LEU A 74 -3.91 -36.73 -3.34
CA LEU A 74 -3.86 -37.10 -1.92
C LEU A 74 -3.77 -38.62 -1.72
N ASN A 75 -4.45 -39.40 -2.55
CA ASN A 75 -4.41 -40.84 -2.51
C ASN A 75 -3.05 -41.40 -2.95
N SER A 76 -2.33 -40.70 -3.81
CA SER A 76 -0.98 -41.09 -4.24
C SER A 76 0.12 -40.75 -3.23
N MET A 77 -0.17 -39.93 -2.22
CA MET A 77 0.81 -39.54 -1.21
C MET A 77 0.94 -40.57 -0.10
N GLU A 78 2.14 -40.66 0.48
CA GLU A 78 2.40 -41.46 1.69
C GLU A 78 1.82 -40.78 2.93
N LEU A 79 0.51 -40.94 3.15
CA LEU A 79 -0.23 -40.39 4.28
C LEU A 79 -0.92 -41.54 5.05
N SER A 80 -1.03 -41.42 6.38
CA SER A 80 -1.85 -42.33 7.17
C SER A 80 -3.32 -42.21 6.75
N THR A 81 -4.11 -43.24 6.97
CA THR A 81 -5.55 -43.22 6.69
C THR A 81 -6.24 -42.05 7.40
N LEU A 82 -5.93 -41.89 8.69
CA LEU A 82 -6.48 -40.78 9.48
C LEU A 82 -6.16 -39.42 8.88
N THR A 83 -4.91 -39.16 8.48
CA THR A 83 -4.49 -37.89 7.88
C THR A 83 -5.21 -37.67 6.56
N ARG A 84 -5.28 -38.69 5.71
CA ARG A 84 -5.98 -38.58 4.41
C ARG A 84 -7.46 -38.26 4.58
N GLU A 85 -8.16 -38.96 5.46
CA GLU A 85 -9.55 -38.70 5.77
C GLU A 85 -9.76 -37.27 6.31
N THR A 86 -8.87 -36.82 7.20
CA THR A 86 -8.92 -35.43 7.72
C THR A 86 -8.73 -34.40 6.61
N LEU A 87 -7.77 -34.57 5.70
CA LEU A 87 -7.52 -33.63 4.61
C LEU A 87 -8.66 -33.63 3.57
N LEU A 88 -9.29 -34.76 3.33
CA LEU A 88 -10.45 -34.85 2.43
C LEU A 88 -11.72 -34.25 3.02
N SER A 89 -11.94 -34.41 4.32
CA SER A 89 -13.14 -33.93 5.00
C SER A 89 -13.04 -32.47 5.48
N ASN A 90 -11.83 -31.97 5.75
CA ASN A 90 -11.60 -30.63 6.30
C ASN A 90 -10.78 -29.77 5.32
N LYS A 91 -11.47 -28.86 4.63
CA LYS A 91 -10.86 -27.96 3.64
C LYS A 91 -9.82 -27.01 4.22
N ALA A 92 -10.00 -26.59 5.48
CA ALA A 92 -9.01 -25.74 6.17
C ALA A 92 -7.74 -26.54 6.50
N ALA A 93 -7.86 -27.83 6.87
CA ALA A 93 -6.73 -28.70 7.08
C ALA A 93 -5.94 -28.89 5.77
N LEU A 94 -6.63 -29.11 4.66
CA LEU A 94 -6.02 -29.23 3.35
C LEU A 94 -5.28 -27.94 2.96
N ALA A 95 -5.88 -26.77 3.16
CA ALA A 95 -5.23 -25.49 2.88
C ALA A 95 -3.94 -25.32 3.70
N TRP A 96 -3.94 -25.70 4.98
CA TRP A 96 -2.74 -25.66 5.82
C TRP A 96 -1.68 -26.65 5.38
N TYR A 97 -2.08 -27.86 4.98
CA TYR A 97 -1.16 -28.85 4.44
C TYR A 97 -0.50 -28.38 3.15
N GLU A 98 -1.29 -27.85 2.22
CA GLU A 98 -0.77 -27.28 0.99
C GLU A 98 0.19 -26.11 1.26
N TYR A 99 -0.19 -25.18 2.15
CA TYR A 99 0.68 -24.06 2.54
C TYR A 99 2.02 -24.54 3.11
N ALA A 100 1.99 -25.45 4.09
CA ALA A 100 3.19 -25.94 4.77
C ALA A 100 4.12 -26.73 3.84
N SER A 101 3.54 -27.42 2.86
CA SER A 101 4.25 -28.26 1.89
C SER A 101 4.81 -27.49 0.69
N GLN A 102 4.47 -26.20 0.51
CA GLN A 102 5.01 -25.39 -0.58
C GLN A 102 6.53 -25.36 -0.53
N LYS A 103 7.15 -25.42 -1.71
CA LYS A 103 8.59 -25.22 -1.84
C LYS A 103 8.96 -23.75 -1.75
N THR A 104 9.94 -23.43 -0.93
CA THR A 104 10.56 -22.10 -0.88
C THR A 104 11.54 -21.94 -2.05
N GLU A 105 11.96 -20.71 -2.34
CA GLU A 105 13.00 -20.41 -3.34
C GLU A 105 14.32 -21.13 -3.08
N LYS A 106 14.60 -21.45 -1.80
CA LYS A 106 15.79 -22.21 -1.37
C LYS A 106 15.61 -23.73 -1.48
N GLY A 107 14.47 -24.21 -2.01
CA GLY A 107 14.20 -25.63 -2.27
C GLY A 107 13.65 -26.42 -1.09
N GLY A 108 13.56 -25.84 0.12
CA GLY A 108 12.92 -26.45 1.29
C GLY A 108 11.41 -26.22 1.33
N GLN A 109 10.71 -26.87 2.26
CA GLN A 109 9.29 -26.61 2.53
C GLN A 109 9.13 -25.33 3.36
N VAL A 110 7.97 -24.66 3.24
CA VAL A 110 7.63 -23.49 4.05
C VAL A 110 7.65 -23.84 5.54
N SER A 111 7.11 -24.99 5.93
CA SER A 111 7.19 -25.47 7.30
C SER A 111 7.19 -27.00 7.38
N VAL A 112 8.38 -27.61 7.49
CA VAL A 112 8.54 -29.04 7.71
C VAL A 112 7.83 -29.49 8.99
N LYS A 113 8.01 -28.73 10.09
CA LYS A 113 7.41 -29.08 11.39
C LYS A 113 5.88 -29.10 11.34
N LEU A 114 5.26 -28.15 10.65
CA LEU A 114 3.81 -28.12 10.50
C LEU A 114 3.32 -29.26 9.61
N THR A 115 4.02 -29.53 8.51
CA THR A 115 3.69 -30.67 7.63
C THR A 115 3.75 -31.99 8.38
N GLU A 116 4.77 -32.19 9.21
CA GLU A 116 4.91 -33.40 10.04
C GLU A 116 3.84 -33.51 11.11
N GLU A 117 3.49 -32.40 11.77
CA GLU A 117 2.43 -32.37 12.78
C GLU A 117 1.07 -32.71 12.17
N ILE A 118 0.75 -32.15 11.01
CA ILE A 118 -0.47 -32.49 10.27
C ILE A 118 -0.49 -33.98 9.89
N LYS A 119 0.67 -34.54 9.50
CA LYS A 119 0.77 -35.97 9.15
C LYS A 119 0.63 -36.92 10.35
N LYS A 120 1.09 -36.49 11.53
CA LYS A 120 1.11 -37.35 12.73
C LYS A 120 -0.17 -37.17 13.57
N ASN A 121 -0.61 -35.96 13.77
CA ASN A 121 -1.66 -35.59 14.72
C ASN A 121 -2.67 -34.59 14.11
N PRO A 122 -3.31 -34.88 12.96
CA PRO A 122 -4.16 -33.91 12.25
C PRO A 122 -5.35 -33.43 13.09
N GLN A 123 -5.83 -34.25 14.06
CA GLN A 123 -6.98 -33.91 14.90
C GLN A 123 -6.65 -32.96 16.04
N ASN A 124 -5.38 -32.77 16.39
CA ASN A 124 -4.95 -31.88 17.48
C ASN A 124 -4.86 -30.39 17.06
N ILE A 125 -5.13 -30.09 15.79
CA ILE A 125 -4.98 -28.76 15.23
C ILE A 125 -6.36 -28.14 14.97
N ASN A 126 -6.61 -26.97 15.53
CA ASN A 126 -7.79 -26.17 15.19
C ASN A 126 -7.46 -25.24 14.01
N TYR A 127 -7.60 -25.76 12.80
CA TYR A 127 -7.20 -25.09 11.55
C TYR A 127 -7.92 -23.76 11.31
N GLU A 128 -9.21 -23.69 11.61
CA GLU A 128 -10.01 -22.45 11.43
C GLU A 128 -9.57 -21.35 12.39
N THR A 129 -9.32 -21.70 13.66
CA THR A 129 -8.86 -20.73 14.65
C THR A 129 -7.50 -20.13 14.27
N ILE A 130 -6.62 -20.95 13.66
CA ILE A 130 -5.31 -20.48 13.21
C ILE A 130 -5.48 -19.49 12.04
N PHE A 131 -6.34 -19.79 11.04
CA PHE A 131 -6.63 -18.84 9.97
C PHE A 131 -7.24 -17.54 10.50
N LYS A 132 -8.16 -17.60 11.46
CA LYS A 132 -8.70 -16.39 12.09
C LYS A 132 -7.61 -15.54 12.73
N LYS A 133 -6.66 -16.16 13.46
CA LYS A 133 -5.55 -15.45 14.09
C LYS A 133 -4.60 -14.82 13.07
N ILE A 134 -4.21 -15.59 12.03
CA ILE A 134 -3.33 -15.11 10.97
C ILE A 134 -3.92 -13.89 10.25
N PHE A 135 -5.21 -13.90 9.97
CA PHE A 135 -5.90 -12.79 9.34
C PHE A 135 -6.52 -11.82 10.36
N TYR A 136 -5.89 -11.69 11.54
CA TYR A 136 -6.19 -10.68 12.57
C TYR A 136 -7.64 -10.69 13.09
N GLY A 137 -8.40 -11.76 12.86
CA GLY A 137 -9.80 -11.89 13.29
C GLY A 137 -10.77 -10.89 12.67
N VAL A 138 -10.40 -10.20 11.58
CA VAL A 138 -11.27 -9.23 10.91
C VAL A 138 -12.43 -9.93 10.19
N THR A 139 -13.60 -9.27 10.20
CA THR A 139 -14.85 -9.80 9.62
C THR A 139 -15.17 -9.19 8.26
N TYR A 140 -14.30 -8.36 7.73
CA TYR A 140 -14.39 -7.70 6.43
C TYR A 140 -13.27 -8.16 5.51
N SER A 141 -13.42 -7.92 4.23
CA SER A 141 -12.42 -8.22 3.22
C SER A 141 -11.23 -7.27 3.38
N ASP A 142 -10.08 -7.81 3.72
CA ASP A 142 -8.82 -7.08 3.95
C ASP A 142 -7.73 -7.68 3.06
N TYR A 143 -7.35 -6.94 2.01
CA TYR A 143 -6.46 -7.39 0.96
C TYR A 143 -5.25 -6.46 0.81
N LEU A 144 -4.05 -7.00 0.90
CA LEU A 144 -2.80 -6.25 0.68
C LEU A 144 -2.21 -6.58 -0.69
N PHE A 145 -1.97 -5.54 -1.49
CA PHE A 145 -1.26 -5.61 -2.76
C PHE A 145 0.17 -5.08 -2.58
N SER A 146 1.14 -5.96 -2.71
CA SER A 146 2.54 -5.60 -2.60
C SER A 146 3.19 -5.48 -3.96
N LEU A 147 3.62 -4.25 -4.27
CA LEU A 147 4.36 -3.91 -5.47
C LEU A 147 5.52 -2.99 -5.09
N PRO A 148 6.70 -3.14 -5.69
CA PRO A 148 7.84 -2.28 -5.39
C PRO A 148 7.54 -0.82 -5.70
N MET A 149 8.33 0.06 -5.12
CA MET A 149 8.25 1.49 -5.40
C MET A 149 8.48 1.72 -6.90
N GLY A 150 7.77 2.71 -7.47
CA GLY A 150 7.82 2.95 -8.92
C GLY A 150 6.96 2.02 -9.79
N ALA A 151 6.32 0.99 -9.22
CA ALA A 151 5.40 0.12 -9.94
C ALA A 151 4.05 0.78 -10.28
N GLY A 152 3.78 1.99 -9.76
CA GLY A 152 2.54 2.73 -10.01
C GLY A 152 1.39 2.29 -9.11
N LYS A 153 1.61 2.13 -7.79
CA LYS A 153 0.58 1.79 -6.80
C LYS A 153 -0.62 2.74 -6.85
N THR A 154 -0.38 4.06 -6.95
CA THR A 154 -1.46 5.06 -7.01
C THR A 154 -2.30 4.95 -8.30
N PHE A 155 -1.67 4.60 -9.43
CA PHE A 155 -2.41 4.28 -10.66
C PHE A 155 -3.28 3.03 -10.49
N LEU A 156 -2.78 2.04 -9.75
CA LEU A 156 -3.54 0.83 -9.44
C LEU A 156 -4.73 1.12 -8.52
N MET A 157 -4.57 2.02 -7.53
CA MET A 157 -5.69 2.53 -6.72
C MET A 157 -6.77 3.16 -7.62
N ALA A 158 -6.36 4.04 -8.55
CA ALA A 158 -7.29 4.65 -9.49
C ALA A 158 -8.01 3.59 -10.33
N ALA A 159 -7.29 2.61 -10.86
CA ALA A 159 -7.87 1.51 -11.63
C ALA A 159 -8.92 0.74 -10.82
N PHE A 160 -8.66 0.41 -9.55
CA PHE A 160 -9.62 -0.27 -8.67
C PHE A 160 -10.87 0.57 -8.41
N ILE A 161 -10.71 1.89 -8.21
CA ILE A 161 -11.83 2.82 -8.02
C ILE A 161 -12.75 2.81 -9.26
N TYR A 162 -12.18 2.97 -10.46
CA TYR A 162 -12.97 2.97 -11.69
C TYR A 162 -13.64 1.62 -11.96
N ILE A 163 -12.96 0.52 -11.68
CA ILE A 163 -13.52 -0.85 -11.83
C ILE A 163 -14.68 -1.06 -10.84
N ASP A 164 -14.53 -0.68 -9.57
CA ASP A 164 -15.61 -0.81 -8.60
C ASP A 164 -16.82 0.03 -9.00
N LEU A 165 -16.62 1.28 -9.39
CA LEU A 165 -17.71 2.15 -9.87
C LEU A 165 -18.40 1.58 -11.11
N TYR A 166 -17.66 1.00 -12.03
CA TYR A 166 -18.22 0.36 -13.22
C TYR A 166 -19.22 -0.73 -12.85
N PHE A 167 -18.85 -1.65 -11.98
CA PHE A 167 -19.74 -2.74 -11.55
C PHE A 167 -20.86 -2.25 -10.64
N ALA A 168 -20.58 -1.34 -9.72
CA ALA A 168 -21.57 -0.78 -8.81
C ALA A 168 -22.65 0.04 -9.52
N MET A 169 -22.30 0.74 -10.60
CA MET A 169 -23.30 1.47 -11.43
C MET A 169 -24.15 0.53 -12.26
N GLN A 170 -23.63 -0.61 -12.72
CA GLN A 170 -24.42 -1.62 -13.40
C GLN A 170 -25.41 -2.33 -12.48
N ASN A 171 -25.01 -2.59 -11.24
CA ASN A 171 -25.85 -3.21 -10.23
C ASN A 171 -25.59 -2.56 -8.84
N PRO A 172 -26.30 -1.47 -8.50
CA PRO A 172 -26.12 -0.78 -7.24
C PRO A 172 -26.43 -1.62 -5.98
N ALA A 173 -27.14 -2.72 -6.11
CA ALA A 173 -27.44 -3.66 -5.05
C ALA A 173 -26.28 -4.65 -4.77
N ASP A 174 -25.29 -4.73 -5.66
CA ASP A 174 -24.16 -5.62 -5.50
C ASP A 174 -23.15 -5.05 -4.47
N SER A 175 -23.23 -5.56 -3.26
CA SER A 175 -22.37 -5.12 -2.15
C SER A 175 -20.89 -5.51 -2.31
N ARG A 176 -20.54 -6.31 -3.31
CA ARG A 176 -19.13 -6.67 -3.60
C ARG A 176 -18.34 -5.50 -4.12
N PHE A 177 -18.98 -4.51 -4.74
CA PHE A 177 -18.31 -3.37 -5.36
C PHE A 177 -18.63 -2.08 -4.60
N ALA A 178 -17.61 -1.26 -4.39
CA ALA A 178 -17.75 -0.03 -3.64
C ALA A 178 -18.31 1.10 -4.51
N ARG A 179 -19.07 2.00 -3.88
CA ARG A 179 -19.56 3.23 -4.52
C ARG A 179 -18.80 4.47 -4.04
N ASN A 180 -18.19 4.40 -2.86
CA ASN A 180 -17.46 5.51 -2.25
C ASN A 180 -16.12 5.03 -1.68
N PHE A 181 -15.15 5.92 -1.64
CA PHE A 181 -13.77 5.57 -1.34
C PHE A 181 -13.16 6.55 -0.35
N ILE A 182 -12.44 6.01 0.63
CA ILE A 182 -11.57 6.80 1.51
C ILE A 182 -10.14 6.30 1.36
N ILE A 183 -9.21 7.22 1.10
CA ILE A 183 -7.78 6.93 0.98
C ILE A 183 -7.12 7.47 2.24
N LEU A 184 -6.48 6.58 2.99
CA LEU A 184 -5.73 6.88 4.20
C LEU A 184 -4.25 6.96 3.83
N ALA A 185 -3.74 8.18 3.76
CA ALA A 185 -2.33 8.43 3.49
C ALA A 185 -1.50 8.25 4.78
N PRO A 186 -0.21 7.87 4.68
CA PRO A 186 0.64 7.67 5.84
C PRO A 186 0.84 8.94 6.67
N SER A 187 1.08 8.73 7.97
CA SER A 187 1.34 9.78 8.95
C SER A 187 2.58 10.60 8.59
N GLY A 188 2.51 11.91 8.81
CA GLY A 188 3.64 12.83 8.63
C GLY A 188 3.86 13.34 7.21
N LEU A 189 3.16 12.85 6.20
CA LEU A 189 3.38 13.22 4.81
C LEU A 189 2.24 14.09 4.26
N LYS A 190 2.16 15.36 4.72
CA LYS A 190 1.26 16.36 4.09
C LYS A 190 1.48 16.47 2.58
N THR A 191 2.67 16.10 2.09
CA THR A 191 3.07 16.14 0.69
C THR A 191 2.57 14.94 -0.12
N SER A 192 2.10 13.85 0.49
CA SER A 192 1.61 12.65 -0.22
C SER A 192 0.10 12.68 -0.50
N VAL A 193 -0.68 13.32 0.36
CA VAL A 193 -2.16 13.38 0.23
C VAL A 193 -2.58 14.04 -1.09
N ILE A 194 -2.05 15.22 -1.39
CA ILE A 194 -2.42 15.98 -2.59
C ILE A 194 -1.90 15.33 -3.88
N PRO A 195 -0.63 14.88 -3.97
CA PRO A 195 -0.14 14.17 -5.16
C PRO A 195 -0.90 12.89 -5.45
N SER A 196 -1.23 12.08 -4.43
CA SER A 196 -2.00 10.85 -4.60
C SER A 196 -3.40 11.16 -5.15
N LEU A 197 -4.09 12.14 -4.57
CA LEU A 197 -5.41 12.55 -5.06
C LEU A 197 -5.34 13.07 -6.49
N ARG A 198 -4.35 13.91 -6.82
CA ARG A 198 -4.16 14.43 -8.18
C ARG A 198 -3.93 13.30 -9.18
N THR A 199 -3.11 12.32 -8.86
CA THR A 199 -2.89 11.16 -9.73
C THR A 199 -4.19 10.43 -10.04
N ILE A 200 -5.09 10.28 -9.06
CA ILE A 200 -6.39 9.63 -9.26
C ILE A 200 -7.33 10.53 -10.09
N GLN A 201 -7.33 11.85 -9.86
CA GLN A 201 -8.12 12.81 -10.64
C GLN A 201 -7.68 12.87 -12.11
N GLU A 202 -6.37 12.84 -12.36
CA GLU A 202 -5.78 12.91 -13.69
C GLU A 202 -5.76 11.54 -14.41
N PHE A 203 -6.04 10.44 -13.70
CA PHE A 203 -6.07 9.09 -14.29
C PHE A 203 -7.00 9.05 -15.49
N ASN A 204 -6.52 8.44 -16.59
CA ASN A 204 -7.32 8.20 -17.77
C ASN A 204 -8.09 6.88 -17.63
N PRO A 205 -9.41 6.92 -17.38
CA PRO A 205 -10.20 5.72 -17.18
C PRO A 205 -10.28 4.83 -18.43
N ALA A 206 -10.01 5.38 -19.61
CA ALA A 206 -9.94 4.62 -20.85
C ALA A 206 -8.81 3.57 -20.86
N TRP A 207 -7.88 3.61 -19.90
CA TRP A 207 -6.89 2.55 -19.73
C TRP A 207 -7.50 1.25 -19.18
N VAL A 208 -8.61 1.35 -18.46
CA VAL A 208 -9.26 0.22 -17.78
C VAL A 208 -10.68 -0.06 -18.24
N LEU A 209 -11.37 0.90 -18.79
CA LEU A 209 -12.77 0.81 -19.21
C LEU A 209 -12.96 1.37 -20.64
N PRO A 210 -13.80 0.74 -21.47
CA PRO A 210 -14.10 1.28 -22.80
C PRO A 210 -14.93 2.56 -22.73
N GLU A 211 -14.77 3.42 -23.73
CA GLU A 211 -15.66 4.57 -23.94
C GLU A 211 -17.04 4.11 -24.49
N PRO A 212 -18.15 4.79 -24.16
CA PRO A 212 -18.24 6.06 -23.42
C PRO A 212 -18.25 5.89 -21.88
N THR A 213 -18.32 4.67 -21.38
CA THR A 213 -18.47 4.36 -19.95
C THR A 213 -17.38 4.98 -19.08
N ALA A 214 -16.13 4.93 -19.57
CA ALA A 214 -14.98 5.54 -18.89
C ALA A 214 -15.22 7.04 -18.57
N SER A 215 -15.63 7.80 -19.57
CA SER A 215 -15.92 9.24 -19.43
C SER A 215 -17.17 9.51 -18.60
N GLU A 216 -18.17 8.66 -18.67
CA GLU A 216 -19.40 8.80 -17.85
C GLU A 216 -19.12 8.64 -16.38
N ILE A 217 -18.33 7.61 -15.97
CA ILE A 217 -17.92 7.41 -14.61
C ILE A 217 -17.08 8.61 -14.12
N LYS A 218 -16.10 9.06 -14.91
CA LYS A 218 -15.23 10.17 -14.55
C LYS A 218 -16.01 11.45 -14.22
N ARG A 219 -17.07 11.74 -14.97
CA ARG A 219 -17.92 12.93 -14.73
C ARG A 219 -18.73 12.86 -13.44
N GLN A 220 -18.99 11.67 -12.91
CA GLN A 220 -19.73 11.48 -11.67
C GLN A 220 -18.85 11.47 -10.42
N MET A 221 -17.53 11.43 -10.59
CA MET A 221 -16.61 11.39 -9.45
C MET A 221 -16.53 12.73 -8.73
N ILE A 222 -16.54 12.65 -7.40
CA ILE A 222 -16.43 13.78 -6.48
C ILE A 222 -15.14 13.59 -5.67
N PHE A 223 -14.31 14.63 -5.60
CA PHE A 223 -13.02 14.53 -4.93
C PHE A 223 -12.98 15.47 -3.73
N GLU A 224 -12.63 14.95 -2.55
CA GLU A 224 -12.52 15.69 -1.31
C GLU A 224 -11.18 15.47 -0.61
N VAL A 225 -10.57 16.56 -0.15
CA VAL A 225 -9.39 16.51 0.73
C VAL A 225 -9.86 16.81 2.16
N LEU A 226 -9.75 15.82 3.05
CA LEU A 226 -10.17 15.90 4.44
C LEU A 226 -8.95 16.06 5.36
N ASP A 227 -8.09 17.05 5.04
CA ASP A 227 -6.85 17.32 5.78
C ASP A 227 -6.76 18.74 6.36
N GLU A 228 -7.89 19.45 6.45
CA GLU A 228 -7.90 20.77 7.04
C GLU A 228 -7.73 20.71 8.57
N ASN A 229 -6.96 21.65 9.10
CA ASN A 229 -6.84 21.86 10.53
C ASN A 229 -7.74 23.03 10.95
N LYS A 230 -8.38 22.88 12.10
CA LYS A 230 -9.11 23.99 12.71
C LYS A 230 -8.12 25.10 13.08
N SER A 231 -8.38 26.32 12.65
CA SER A 231 -7.54 27.46 13.00
C SER A 231 -7.61 27.71 14.52
N ALA A 232 -6.47 27.85 15.18
CA ALA A 232 -6.35 28.12 16.63
C ALA A 232 -7.09 29.39 17.09
N LYS A 233 -7.45 30.31 16.15
CA LYS A 233 -8.18 31.54 16.41
C LYS A 233 -9.71 31.39 16.40
N LYS A 234 -10.24 30.22 16.02
CA LYS A 234 -11.68 29.97 15.97
C LYS A 234 -12.16 29.29 17.26
N SER A 235 -13.22 29.82 17.85
CA SER A 235 -13.83 29.32 19.09
C SER A 235 -14.18 27.83 19.01
N ASN A 236 -14.26 27.15 20.17
CA ASN A 236 -14.70 25.75 20.32
C ASN A 236 -16.07 25.42 19.70
N ARG A 237 -16.86 26.45 19.31
CA ARG A 237 -18.15 26.31 18.61
C ARG A 237 -18.04 26.15 17.10
N THR A 238 -16.83 26.29 16.52
CA THR A 238 -16.67 26.15 15.07
C THR A 238 -16.67 24.66 14.71
N LYS A 239 -17.55 24.28 13.78
CA LYS A 239 -17.64 22.89 13.27
C LYS A 239 -16.33 22.44 12.63
N ASN A 240 -16.04 21.14 12.74
CA ASN A 240 -14.88 20.52 12.06
C ASN A 240 -14.99 20.72 10.54
N PRO A 241 -14.01 21.37 9.89
CA PRO A 241 -14.08 21.70 8.47
C PRO A 241 -14.13 20.43 7.58
N ASN A 242 -13.48 19.35 7.97
CA ASN A 242 -13.52 18.10 7.22
C ASN A 242 -14.91 17.45 7.28
N VAL A 243 -15.58 17.52 8.43
CA VAL A 243 -16.97 17.07 8.59
C VAL A 243 -17.93 17.92 7.78
N GLN A 244 -17.71 19.23 7.71
CA GLN A 244 -18.53 20.13 6.89
C GLN A 244 -18.45 19.75 5.40
N LYS A 245 -17.28 19.42 4.88
CA LYS A 245 -17.10 18.95 3.50
C LYS A 245 -17.92 17.68 3.24
N LEU A 246 -17.84 16.68 4.11
CA LEU A 246 -18.64 15.45 3.96
C LEU A 246 -20.14 15.74 4.06
N ALA A 247 -20.55 16.64 4.97
CA ALA A 247 -21.95 16.97 5.16
C ALA A 247 -22.61 17.63 3.94
N LEU A 248 -21.83 18.27 3.05
CA LEU A 248 -22.33 18.85 1.80
C LEU A 248 -22.89 17.79 0.84
N HIS A 249 -22.47 16.53 0.99
CA HIS A 249 -22.88 15.43 0.11
C HIS A 249 -24.09 14.64 0.66
N GLN A 250 -24.77 15.15 1.68
CA GLN A 250 -26.03 14.52 2.17
C GLN A 250 -27.21 14.78 1.22
N PRO A 251 -28.15 13.84 1.13
CA PRO A 251 -28.24 12.54 1.81
C PRO A 251 -27.27 11.51 1.23
N PHE A 252 -26.74 10.61 2.08
CA PHE A 252 -25.69 9.66 1.66
C PHE A 252 -26.25 8.40 0.97
N GLU A 253 -27.53 8.11 1.09
CA GLU A 253 -28.11 6.86 0.59
C GLU A 253 -27.80 6.60 -0.90
N ASP A 254 -27.86 7.65 -1.71
CA ASP A 254 -27.61 7.59 -3.16
C ASP A 254 -26.20 8.08 -3.56
N LEU A 255 -25.37 8.41 -2.58
CA LEU A 255 -24.04 8.94 -2.86
C LEU A 255 -23.18 7.88 -3.57
N THR A 256 -22.67 8.25 -4.72
CA THR A 256 -21.82 7.40 -5.56
C THR A 256 -20.71 8.25 -6.19
N GLY A 257 -19.48 7.73 -6.19
CA GLY A 257 -18.33 8.38 -6.82
C GLY A 257 -17.55 9.30 -5.91
N LEU A 258 -17.83 9.34 -4.59
CA LEU A 258 -17.01 10.11 -3.67
C LEU A 258 -15.65 9.43 -3.47
N VAL A 259 -14.57 10.16 -3.73
CA VAL A 259 -13.19 9.80 -3.41
C VAL A 259 -12.64 10.83 -2.44
N ALA A 260 -12.52 10.47 -1.19
CA ALA A 260 -11.99 11.33 -0.14
C ALA A 260 -10.59 10.86 0.28
N VAL A 261 -9.70 11.81 0.51
CA VAL A 261 -8.33 11.53 0.98
C VAL A 261 -8.09 12.23 2.31
N THR A 262 -7.56 11.50 3.28
CA THR A 262 -7.19 12.03 4.60
C THR A 262 -5.90 11.40 5.10
N ASN A 263 -5.27 12.04 6.08
CA ASN A 263 -4.18 11.43 6.82
C ASN A 263 -4.73 10.41 7.81
N ALA A 264 -4.10 9.22 7.88
CA ALA A 264 -4.49 8.15 8.79
C ALA A 264 -4.53 8.60 10.26
N GLU A 265 -3.63 9.47 10.71
CA GLU A 265 -3.64 10.04 12.06
C GLU A 265 -4.93 10.76 12.42
N LYS A 266 -5.58 11.42 11.46
CA LYS A 266 -6.84 12.15 11.70
C LYS A 266 -8.02 11.24 12.03
N VAL A 267 -7.91 9.96 11.74
CA VAL A 267 -8.92 8.95 12.09
C VAL A 267 -8.47 8.01 13.20
N ILE A 268 -7.17 7.93 13.52
CA ILE A 268 -6.62 7.03 14.54
C ILE A 268 -6.55 7.68 15.92
N LEU A 269 -6.41 9.01 16.02
CA LEU A 269 -6.26 9.73 17.29
C LEU A 269 -7.38 9.37 18.27
N ASP A 270 -6.98 8.84 19.45
CA ASP A 270 -7.87 8.44 20.54
C ASP A 270 -7.22 8.84 21.87
N GLY A 271 -7.88 9.74 22.61
CA GLY A 271 -7.38 10.26 23.90
C GLY A 271 -7.24 9.19 24.99
N LEU A 272 -8.04 8.11 24.90
CA LEU A 272 -7.99 7.01 25.86
C LEU A 272 -6.62 6.30 25.89
N VAL A 273 -5.94 6.21 24.74
CA VAL A 273 -4.64 5.55 24.64
C VAL A 273 -3.52 6.41 25.25
N ARG A 274 -3.68 7.75 25.25
CA ARG A 274 -2.69 8.66 25.85
C ARG A 274 -2.77 8.67 27.38
N ALA A 275 -3.96 8.47 27.94
CA ALA A 275 -4.12 8.35 29.39
C ALA A 275 -3.35 7.17 29.99
N GLU A 276 -3.25 6.05 29.23
CA GLU A 276 -2.47 4.87 29.63
C GLU A 276 -0.95 5.12 29.58
N GLN A 277 -0.51 6.10 28.78
CA GLN A 277 0.92 6.47 28.64
C GLN A 277 1.39 7.56 29.60
N GLY A 278 0.50 8.07 30.47
CA GLY A 278 0.86 9.04 31.53
C GLY A 278 1.14 10.47 31.03
N GLU A 279 0.76 10.81 29.81
CA GLU A 279 0.86 12.20 29.32
C GLU A 279 -0.27 13.07 29.88
N LEU A 280 0.11 14.20 30.48
CA LEU A 280 -0.86 15.24 30.89
C LEU A 280 -1.56 15.81 29.65
N PHE A 281 -2.89 15.79 29.67
CA PHE A 281 -3.72 16.33 28.58
C PHE A 281 -3.52 17.85 28.47
N GLU A 282 -2.99 18.31 27.34
CA GLU A 282 -3.14 19.71 26.93
C GLU A 282 -4.50 19.92 26.25
N GLU A 283 -5.13 21.10 26.44
CA GLU A 283 -6.41 21.47 25.78
C GLU A 283 -6.42 21.22 24.27
N SER A 284 -5.23 21.28 23.62
CA SER A 284 -5.05 20.99 22.21
C SER A 284 -5.27 19.53 21.83
N SER A 285 -5.05 18.56 22.74
CA SER A 285 -5.21 17.13 22.47
C SER A 285 -6.65 16.71 22.51
N GLU A 286 -7.46 17.17 23.49
CA GLU A 286 -8.88 16.86 23.58
C GLU A 286 -9.67 17.37 22.35
N THR A 287 -9.24 18.52 21.80
CA THR A 287 -9.87 19.06 20.59
C THR A 287 -9.60 18.17 19.38
N LYS A 288 -8.36 17.69 19.20
CA LYS A 288 -8.00 16.77 18.12
C LYS A 288 -8.73 15.45 18.20
N ASP A 289 -8.88 14.89 19.39
CA ASP A 289 -9.58 13.63 19.61
C ASP A 289 -11.07 13.74 19.29
N ARG A 290 -11.71 14.87 19.66
CA ARG A 290 -13.09 15.14 19.31
C ARG A 290 -13.27 15.29 17.79
N GLU A 291 -12.36 15.98 17.11
CA GLU A 291 -12.41 16.16 15.66
C GLU A 291 -12.21 14.81 14.93
N ALA A 292 -11.34 13.94 15.43
CA ALA A 292 -11.14 12.60 14.90
C ALA A 292 -12.39 11.71 15.10
N ASN A 293 -13.02 11.78 16.28
CA ASN A 293 -14.27 11.05 16.55
C ASN A 293 -15.41 11.49 15.65
N GLU A 294 -15.57 12.81 15.44
CA GLU A 294 -16.56 13.35 14.53
C GLU A 294 -16.31 12.88 13.09
N LEU A 295 -15.06 12.95 12.60
CA LEU A 295 -14.71 12.53 11.25
C LEU A 295 -14.94 11.03 11.05
N ARG A 296 -14.53 10.17 12.02
CA ARG A 296 -14.80 8.73 11.99
C ARG A 296 -16.28 8.41 11.87
N TYR A 297 -17.13 9.12 12.65
CA TYR A 297 -18.57 8.92 12.61
C TYR A 297 -19.17 9.23 11.24
N TRP A 298 -18.72 10.33 10.61
CA TRP A 298 -19.21 10.72 9.29
C TRP A 298 -18.72 9.78 8.17
N ILE A 299 -17.45 9.37 8.20
CA ILE A 299 -16.92 8.37 7.26
C ILE A 299 -17.69 7.05 7.38
N GLY A 300 -17.98 6.60 8.60
CA GLY A 300 -18.74 5.36 8.84
C GLY A 300 -20.20 5.38 8.35
N LYS A 301 -20.71 6.53 7.88
CA LYS A 301 -22.05 6.64 7.28
C LYS A 301 -22.05 6.52 5.77
N LEU A 302 -20.88 6.58 5.12
CA LEU A 302 -20.79 6.48 3.67
C LEU A 302 -21.20 5.07 3.20
N PRO A 303 -22.11 4.94 2.24
CA PRO A 303 -22.60 3.64 1.80
C PRO A 303 -21.56 2.95 0.91
N GLN A 304 -21.49 1.63 0.98
CA GLN A 304 -20.58 0.79 0.18
C GLN A 304 -19.19 1.39 0.07
N LEU A 305 -18.56 1.58 1.22
CA LEU A 305 -17.27 2.25 1.38
C LEU A 305 -16.11 1.27 1.15
N SER A 306 -15.20 1.59 0.25
CA SER A 306 -13.87 0.98 0.19
C SER A 306 -12.84 1.86 0.89
N VAL A 307 -12.03 1.25 1.75
CA VAL A 307 -10.96 1.92 2.48
C VAL A 307 -9.63 1.55 1.84
N PHE A 308 -8.95 2.52 1.23
CA PHE A 308 -7.59 2.33 0.74
C PHE A 308 -6.57 2.83 1.75
N ILE A 309 -5.53 2.03 1.98
CA ILE A 309 -4.43 2.37 2.88
C ILE A 309 -3.14 2.34 2.06
N ASP A 310 -2.57 3.54 1.85
CA ASP A 310 -1.30 3.66 1.15
C ASP A 310 -0.14 3.45 2.11
N GLU A 311 0.91 2.74 1.63
CA GLU A 311 2.12 2.43 2.39
C GLU A 311 1.80 1.76 3.75
N VAL A 312 1.13 0.61 3.72
CA VAL A 312 0.99 -0.25 4.90
C VAL A 312 2.39 -0.72 5.30
N HIS A 313 2.99 -0.03 6.25
CA HIS A 313 4.27 -0.40 6.81
C HIS A 313 4.04 -1.08 8.15
N HIS A 314 4.32 -2.38 8.19
CA HIS A 314 4.61 -3.16 9.40
C HIS A 314 3.62 -2.97 10.57
N ALA A 315 3.27 -4.05 11.26
CA ALA A 315 2.40 -4.09 12.44
C ALA A 315 2.91 -3.14 13.57
N THR A 316 2.77 -1.84 13.34
CA THR A 316 2.99 -0.80 14.34
C THR A 316 1.72 -0.65 15.18
N ASP A 317 1.82 -0.03 16.35
CA ASP A 317 0.66 0.33 17.17
C ASP A 317 -0.39 1.12 16.38
N GLY A 318 0.05 1.88 15.37
CA GLY A 318 -0.82 2.62 14.44
C GLY A 318 -1.72 1.71 13.61
N ASP A 319 -1.22 0.59 13.09
CA ASP A 319 -1.99 -0.36 12.28
C ASP A 319 -3.05 -1.09 13.10
N ILE A 320 -2.73 -1.43 14.35
CA ILE A 320 -3.70 -2.03 15.29
C ILE A 320 -4.84 -1.05 15.56
N LYS A 321 -4.53 0.22 15.79
CA LYS A 321 -5.52 1.28 15.99
C LYS A 321 -6.36 1.50 14.74
N LEU A 322 -5.75 1.52 13.56
CA LEU A 322 -6.45 1.69 12.29
C LEU A 322 -7.41 0.51 12.02
N ARG A 323 -6.98 -0.72 12.24
CA ARG A 323 -7.85 -1.90 12.16
C ARG A 323 -9.03 -1.79 13.14
N SER A 324 -8.81 -1.29 14.35
CA SER A 324 -9.88 -1.05 15.32
C SER A 324 -10.92 -0.03 14.80
N VAL A 325 -10.47 1.06 14.16
CA VAL A 325 -11.36 2.05 13.55
C VAL A 325 -12.15 1.44 12.40
N VAL A 326 -11.48 0.75 11.48
CA VAL A 326 -12.14 0.10 10.33
C VAL A 326 -13.08 -0.99 10.78
N ASN A 327 -12.73 -1.76 11.79
CA ASN A 327 -13.60 -2.79 12.37
C ASN A 327 -14.89 -2.19 12.96
N ARG A 328 -14.83 -1.00 13.56
CA ARG A 328 -16.03 -0.27 13.99
C ARG A 328 -16.93 0.14 12.82
N TRP A 329 -16.33 0.56 11.68
CA TRP A 329 -17.09 0.88 10.48
C TRP A 329 -17.73 -0.37 9.85
N ALA A 330 -16.98 -1.46 9.77
CA ALA A 330 -17.43 -2.72 9.17
C ALA A 330 -18.52 -3.42 9.99
N ASN A 331 -18.48 -3.32 11.33
CA ASN A 331 -19.43 -3.95 12.25
C ASN A 331 -20.44 -2.98 12.83
N GLY A 332 -20.47 -1.73 12.37
CA GLY A 332 -21.49 -0.75 12.75
C GLY A 332 -22.90 -1.12 12.27
N GLU A 333 -23.91 -0.36 12.70
CA GLU A 333 -25.33 -0.63 12.38
C GLU A 333 -25.61 -0.82 10.88
N LYS A 334 -24.89 -0.11 10.02
CA LYS A 334 -25.10 -0.14 8.56
C LYS A 334 -24.18 -1.10 7.79
N LYS A 335 -23.15 -1.69 8.42
CA LYS A 335 -22.16 -2.57 7.77
C LYS A 335 -21.64 -2.01 6.43
N ASN A 336 -21.20 -0.78 6.42
CA ASN A 336 -20.99 0.00 5.20
C ASN A 336 -19.66 -0.27 4.48
N VAL A 337 -18.71 -0.97 5.13
CA VAL A 337 -17.40 -1.24 4.52
C VAL A 337 -17.50 -2.42 3.56
N THR A 338 -17.24 -2.16 2.29
CA THR A 338 -17.19 -3.19 1.25
C THR A 338 -15.88 -3.98 1.35
N ASN A 339 -14.75 -3.29 1.46
CA ASN A 339 -13.42 -3.89 1.62
C ASN A 339 -12.39 -2.88 2.13
N VAL A 340 -11.27 -3.42 2.56
CA VAL A 340 -10.05 -2.67 2.85
C VAL A 340 -8.96 -3.12 1.91
N ILE A 341 -8.31 -2.20 1.24
CA ILE A 341 -7.24 -2.46 0.28
C ILE A 341 -5.98 -1.76 0.75
N GLY A 342 -5.02 -2.55 1.19
CA GLY A 342 -3.68 -2.08 1.54
C GLY A 342 -2.72 -2.12 0.35
N PHE A 343 -1.81 -1.14 0.29
CA PHE A 343 -0.70 -1.13 -0.64
C PHE A 343 0.61 -1.03 0.13
N SER A 344 1.61 -1.81 -0.27
CA SER A 344 2.95 -1.78 0.34
C SER A 344 4.04 -2.02 -0.70
N GLY A 345 5.21 -1.44 -0.47
CA GLY A 345 6.43 -1.79 -1.22
C GLY A 345 7.11 -3.05 -0.68
N THR A 346 6.86 -3.37 0.59
CA THR A 346 7.52 -4.45 1.34
C THR A 346 6.48 -5.22 2.17
N PRO A 347 6.13 -6.47 1.80
CA PRO A 347 5.12 -7.24 2.50
C PRO A 347 5.69 -8.01 3.70
N TYR A 348 6.73 -7.49 4.34
CA TYR A 348 7.44 -8.16 5.41
C TYR A 348 7.21 -7.47 6.76
N LEU A 349 7.15 -8.27 7.81
CA LEU A 349 7.09 -7.79 9.20
C LEU A 349 8.50 -7.49 9.70
N ASP A 350 8.66 -6.45 10.51
CA ASP A 350 9.93 -6.11 11.17
C ASP A 350 10.40 -7.23 12.09
N LYS A 351 9.45 -7.91 12.73
CA LYS A 351 9.69 -9.09 13.57
C LYS A 351 8.71 -10.19 13.19
N ALA A 352 9.23 -11.40 13.01
CA ALA A 352 8.38 -12.55 12.74
C ALA A 352 7.35 -12.76 13.85
N GLU A 353 6.08 -12.85 13.48
CA GLU A 353 5.00 -13.20 14.38
C GLU A 353 4.99 -14.71 14.61
N LYS A 354 4.85 -15.12 15.87
CA LYS A 354 4.69 -16.53 16.24
C LYS A 354 3.22 -16.84 16.45
N ILE A 355 2.69 -17.70 15.58
CA ILE A 355 1.29 -18.11 15.61
C ILE A 355 1.23 -19.51 16.25
N PRO A 356 0.64 -19.66 17.44
CA PRO A 356 0.52 -20.97 18.06
C PRO A 356 -0.45 -21.85 17.27
N VAL A 357 0.00 -23.04 16.93
CA VAL A 357 -0.75 -24.08 16.21
C VAL A 357 -1.25 -25.16 17.18
N THR A 358 -0.35 -25.64 18.05
CA THR A 358 -0.65 -26.52 19.18
C THR A 358 0.08 -25.99 20.41
N ASP A 359 -0.09 -26.61 21.57
CA ASP A 359 0.60 -26.22 22.80
C ASP A 359 2.13 -26.25 22.65
N SER A 360 2.65 -27.10 21.76
CA SER A 360 4.09 -27.30 21.55
C SER A 360 4.61 -26.74 20.24
N LEU A 361 3.74 -26.37 19.29
CA LEU A 361 4.11 -25.92 17.94
C LEU A 361 3.59 -24.53 17.65
N SER A 362 4.48 -23.65 17.22
CA SER A 362 4.15 -22.35 16.61
C SER A 362 4.75 -22.23 15.22
N VAL A 363 4.03 -21.58 14.32
CA VAL A 363 4.53 -21.18 12.99
C VAL A 363 4.98 -19.73 13.07
N ALA A 364 6.20 -19.45 12.63
CA ALA A 364 6.71 -18.10 12.51
C ALA A 364 6.40 -17.57 11.09
N SER A 365 5.74 -16.42 11.01
CA SER A 365 5.52 -15.71 9.75
C SER A 365 6.28 -14.38 9.78
N SER A 366 7.09 -14.15 8.77
CA SER A 366 7.73 -12.85 8.53
C SER A 366 6.99 -12.03 7.47
N ASP A 367 5.99 -12.61 6.82
CA ASP A 367 5.21 -11.97 5.78
C ASP A 367 3.91 -11.41 6.35
N ILE A 368 3.44 -10.28 5.84
CA ILE A 368 2.12 -9.73 6.14
C ILE A 368 1.08 -10.67 5.53
N SER A 369 0.30 -11.33 6.39
CA SER A 369 -0.51 -12.51 6.04
C SER A 369 -1.64 -12.22 5.05
N ASN A 370 -2.24 -11.01 5.10
CA ASN A 370 -3.31 -10.60 4.18
C ASN A 370 -2.79 -10.13 2.80
N THR A 371 -1.51 -10.40 2.48
CA THR A 371 -0.96 -10.18 1.15
C THR A 371 -1.61 -11.13 0.15
N VAL A 372 -2.39 -10.58 -0.77
CA VAL A 372 -3.09 -11.35 -1.82
C VAL A 372 -2.34 -11.35 -3.16
N TYR A 373 -1.56 -10.30 -3.39
CA TYR A 373 -0.73 -10.14 -4.56
C TYR A 373 0.66 -9.62 -4.17
N TYR A 374 1.68 -10.27 -4.69
CA TYR A 374 3.07 -9.88 -4.49
C TYR A 374 3.82 -9.91 -5.81
N TYR A 375 4.41 -8.77 -6.16
CA TYR A 375 5.34 -8.63 -7.28
C TYR A 375 6.72 -8.30 -6.73
N PRO A 376 7.71 -9.22 -6.83
CA PRO A 376 9.00 -9.05 -6.20
C PRO A 376 9.83 -7.95 -6.88
N LEU A 377 10.68 -7.29 -6.08
CA LEU A 377 11.59 -6.25 -6.59
C LEU A 377 12.54 -6.79 -7.68
N VAL A 378 12.97 -8.04 -7.55
CA VAL A 378 13.86 -8.68 -8.53
C VAL A 378 13.22 -8.74 -9.92
N ASP A 379 11.92 -9.00 -10.00
CA ASP A 379 11.19 -9.04 -11.27
C ASP A 379 10.93 -7.63 -11.84
N ALA A 380 10.87 -6.62 -10.97
CA ALA A 380 10.72 -5.24 -11.39
C ALA A 380 12.02 -4.67 -11.99
N ILE A 381 13.17 -5.11 -11.47
CA ILE A 381 14.49 -4.73 -11.97
C ILE A 381 14.71 -5.36 -13.36
N GLY A 382 15.00 -4.51 -14.34
CA GLY A 382 15.15 -4.93 -15.73
C GLY A 382 13.84 -4.87 -16.54
N ASN A 383 12.66 -4.98 -15.92
CA ASN A 383 11.39 -4.77 -16.58
C ASN A 383 11.04 -3.26 -16.65
N PHE A 384 10.84 -2.63 -15.50
CA PHE A 384 10.49 -1.20 -15.44
C PHE A 384 11.36 -0.40 -14.44
N LEU A 385 12.13 -1.06 -13.59
CA LEU A 385 13.15 -0.44 -12.78
C LEU A 385 14.52 -0.65 -13.41
N LYS A 386 15.36 0.37 -13.32
CA LYS A 386 16.76 0.29 -13.81
C LYS A 386 17.58 -0.62 -12.91
N TYR A 387 18.55 -1.32 -13.49
CA TYR A 387 19.55 -2.05 -12.72
C TYR A 387 20.36 -1.09 -11.87
N PRO A 388 20.44 -1.26 -10.55
CA PRO A 388 21.32 -0.47 -9.71
C PRO A 388 22.79 -0.88 -9.99
N ILE A 389 23.66 0.09 -10.17
CA ILE A 389 25.10 -0.13 -10.19
C ILE A 389 25.61 0.19 -8.80
N VAL A 390 26.03 -0.83 -8.06
CA VAL A 390 26.60 -0.67 -6.72
C VAL A 390 28.12 -0.63 -6.85
N LYS A 391 28.72 0.47 -6.38
CA LYS A 391 30.18 0.60 -6.25
C LYS A 391 30.52 0.63 -4.77
N VAL A 392 31.32 -0.31 -4.34
CA VAL A 392 31.84 -0.36 -2.98
C VAL A 392 33.26 0.19 -2.99
N SER A 393 33.56 1.12 -2.10
CA SER A 393 34.90 1.67 -1.93
C SER A 393 35.44 1.21 -0.58
N ASP A 394 36.30 0.21 -0.61
CA ASP A 394 37.00 -0.24 0.58
C ASP A 394 38.16 0.75 0.90
N ASN A 395 38.43 0.95 2.20
CA ASN A 395 39.51 1.79 2.72
C ASN A 395 39.41 3.30 2.42
N LYS A 396 38.22 3.83 2.16
CA LYS A 396 37.97 5.27 2.06
C LYS A 396 37.14 5.76 3.23
N ASP A 397 37.46 6.95 3.72
CA ASP A 397 36.60 7.63 4.68
C ASP A 397 35.33 8.20 3.99
N SER A 398 34.36 8.64 4.80
CA SER A 398 33.08 9.16 4.31
C SER A 398 33.25 10.33 3.34
N MET A 399 34.19 11.23 3.59
CA MET A 399 34.40 12.42 2.74
C MET A 399 35.07 12.05 1.42
N GLN A 400 36.00 11.10 1.42
CA GLN A 400 36.61 10.57 0.20
C GLN A 400 35.60 9.84 -0.69
N ILE A 401 34.61 9.17 -0.10
CA ILE A 401 33.50 8.55 -0.83
C ILE A 401 32.62 9.64 -1.47
N VAL A 402 32.28 10.67 -0.72
CA VAL A 402 31.49 11.83 -1.22
C VAL A 402 32.24 12.51 -2.36
N GLU A 403 33.53 12.80 -2.19
CA GLU A 403 34.37 13.39 -3.23
C GLU A 403 34.36 12.56 -4.51
N SER A 404 34.64 11.28 -4.38
CA SER A 404 34.69 10.37 -5.52
C SER A 404 33.36 10.31 -6.26
N GLY A 405 32.24 10.24 -5.53
CA GLY A 405 30.90 10.22 -6.10
C GLY A 405 30.51 11.51 -6.80
N VAL A 406 30.81 12.66 -6.19
CA VAL A 406 30.52 13.98 -6.78
C VAL A 406 31.36 14.20 -8.03
N ARG A 407 32.67 13.91 -7.98
CA ARG A 407 33.55 14.06 -9.15
C ARG A 407 33.11 13.16 -10.31
N GLU A 408 32.81 11.88 -10.05
CA GLU A 408 32.32 10.98 -11.09
C GLU A 408 31.00 11.48 -11.69
N PHE A 409 30.06 11.94 -10.85
CA PHE A 409 28.80 12.49 -11.32
C PHE A 409 29.01 13.72 -12.20
N LEU A 410 29.83 14.67 -11.78
CA LEU A 410 30.10 15.90 -12.53
C LEU A 410 30.83 15.62 -13.85
N GLN A 411 31.85 14.74 -13.84
CA GLN A 411 32.54 14.33 -15.06
C GLN A 411 31.59 13.75 -16.10
N LYS A 412 30.57 13.01 -15.64
CA LYS A 412 29.63 12.34 -16.55
C LYS A 412 28.48 13.23 -17.01
N TYR A 413 28.02 14.12 -16.17
CA TYR A 413 26.75 14.81 -16.39
C TYR A 413 26.84 16.35 -16.37
N LYS A 414 28.01 16.96 -16.11
CA LYS A 414 28.17 18.41 -16.02
C LYS A 414 27.58 19.13 -17.24
N ASP A 415 27.93 18.68 -18.44
CA ASP A 415 27.52 19.34 -19.67
C ASP A 415 26.04 19.16 -20.00
N THR A 416 25.37 18.18 -19.38
CA THR A 416 23.95 17.89 -19.56
C THR A 416 23.05 18.51 -18.48
N ILE A 417 23.62 19.14 -17.44
CA ILE A 417 22.87 19.80 -16.36
C ILE A 417 22.00 20.96 -16.89
N TYR A 418 22.49 21.66 -17.91
CA TYR A 418 21.83 22.81 -18.52
C TYR A 418 21.07 22.50 -19.81
N ASP A 419 21.38 21.41 -20.48
CA ASP A 419 20.67 20.97 -21.69
C ASP A 419 19.29 20.40 -21.32
N ARG A 420 18.26 21.20 -21.60
CA ARG A 420 16.86 20.85 -21.32
C ARG A 420 16.03 20.84 -22.59
N PRO A 421 16.07 19.81 -23.40
CA PRO A 421 14.96 19.54 -24.29
C PRO A 421 13.71 19.21 -23.44
N PRO A 422 12.49 19.54 -23.88
CA PRO A 422 11.29 19.49 -23.06
C PRO A 422 10.88 18.09 -22.54
N ARG A 423 11.72 17.06 -22.64
CA ARG A 423 11.43 15.67 -22.21
C ARG A 423 12.63 14.88 -21.71
N THR A 424 13.76 15.50 -21.39
CA THR A 424 14.91 14.79 -20.82
C THR A 424 14.97 14.90 -19.32
N LEU A 425 15.06 13.75 -18.64
CA LEU A 425 15.29 13.66 -17.20
C LEU A 425 16.67 14.23 -16.88
N GLN A 426 16.74 15.20 -15.96
CA GLN A 426 18.00 15.67 -15.43
C GLN A 426 18.65 14.62 -14.53
N ALA A 427 19.95 14.41 -14.70
CA ALA A 427 20.73 13.63 -13.76
C ALA A 427 20.79 14.33 -12.39
N LYS A 428 20.62 13.59 -11.32
CA LYS A 428 20.66 14.08 -9.93
C LYS A 428 21.54 13.17 -9.10
N LEU A 429 22.28 13.78 -8.19
CA LEU A 429 23.07 13.07 -7.18
C LEU A 429 22.43 13.32 -5.80
N ALA A 430 22.13 12.27 -5.08
CA ALA A 430 21.71 12.33 -3.70
C ALA A 430 22.86 11.87 -2.79
N VAL A 431 23.19 12.68 -1.79
CA VAL A 431 24.19 12.37 -0.78
C VAL A 431 23.49 12.24 0.56
N TYR A 432 23.54 11.05 1.15
CA TYR A 432 22.91 10.77 2.45
C TYR A 432 23.94 10.85 3.56
N CYS A 433 23.70 11.75 4.53
CA CYS A 433 24.60 12.01 5.65
C CYS A 433 24.07 11.31 6.89
N GLY A 434 24.59 10.14 7.22
CA GLY A 434 24.15 9.33 8.36
C GLY A 434 24.59 9.85 9.75
N LYS A 435 25.39 10.94 9.83
CA LYS A 435 25.98 11.45 11.09
C LYS A 435 25.23 12.65 11.69
N GLY A 436 24.07 13.01 11.19
CA GLY A 436 23.26 14.10 11.72
C GLY A 436 23.39 15.42 10.94
N ILE A 437 22.68 16.45 11.46
CA ILE A 437 22.53 17.75 10.79
C ILE A 437 23.85 18.53 10.80
N ASP A 438 24.57 18.52 11.91
CA ASP A 438 25.82 19.26 12.06
C ASP A 438 26.87 18.78 11.06
N PHE A 439 26.98 17.46 10.86
CA PHE A 439 27.87 16.88 9.87
C PHE A 439 27.49 17.30 8.44
N LEU A 440 26.20 17.39 8.13
CA LEU A 440 25.72 17.89 6.84
C LEU A 440 26.09 19.37 6.64
N GLU A 441 25.81 20.22 7.61
CA GLU A 441 25.95 21.69 7.48
C GLU A 441 27.40 22.18 7.62
N GLU A 442 28.18 21.55 8.49
CA GLU A 442 29.53 22.01 8.83
C GLU A 442 30.64 21.34 7.99
N GLU A 443 30.41 20.09 7.56
CA GLU A 443 31.44 19.35 6.84
C GLU A 443 31.04 19.08 5.36
N VAL A 444 29.89 18.40 5.14
CA VAL A 444 29.53 17.88 3.80
C VAL A 444 29.14 18.99 2.84
N TYR A 445 28.28 19.90 3.27
CA TYR A 445 27.80 20.98 2.41
C TYR A 445 28.92 21.95 1.99
N PRO A 446 29.78 22.48 2.88
CA PRO A 446 30.90 23.33 2.49
C PRO A 446 31.86 22.60 1.55
N PHE A 447 32.14 21.32 1.82
CA PHE A 447 33.01 20.52 0.98
C PHE A 447 32.47 20.34 -0.44
N ILE A 448 31.21 19.92 -0.58
CA ILE A 448 30.56 19.75 -1.90
C ILE A 448 30.46 21.13 -2.59
N SER A 449 30.17 22.19 -1.85
CA SER A 449 30.09 23.57 -2.42
C SER A 449 31.42 23.98 -3.05
N ASN A 450 32.53 23.76 -2.37
CA ASN A 450 33.86 24.04 -2.92
C ASN A 450 34.14 23.16 -4.14
N LEU A 451 33.81 21.88 -4.06
CA LEU A 451 34.07 20.94 -5.15
C LEU A 451 33.31 21.29 -6.43
N ILE A 452 32.02 21.66 -6.34
CA ILE A 452 31.26 22.03 -7.54
C ILE A 452 31.68 23.38 -8.13
N MET A 453 32.19 24.30 -7.28
CA MET A 453 32.78 25.55 -7.77
C MET A 453 34.04 25.32 -8.63
N GLU A 454 34.85 24.28 -8.36
CA GLU A 454 35.96 23.88 -9.23
C GLU A 454 35.49 23.55 -10.66
N TYR A 455 34.23 23.09 -10.80
CA TYR A 455 33.61 22.80 -12.10
C TYR A 455 32.81 23.99 -12.67
N GLY A 456 32.93 25.17 -12.07
CA GLY A 456 32.24 26.38 -12.53
C GLY A 456 30.73 26.39 -12.24
N LEU A 457 30.26 25.62 -11.27
CA LEU A 457 28.86 25.55 -10.86
C LEU A 457 28.60 26.39 -9.61
N ASN A 458 27.42 27.04 -9.53
CA ASN A 458 27.02 27.85 -8.38
C ASN A 458 26.32 26.97 -7.32
N PRO A 459 26.86 26.84 -6.09
CA PRO A 459 26.24 26.04 -5.03
C PRO A 459 24.78 26.42 -4.72
N ASN A 460 24.45 27.70 -4.77
CA ASN A 460 23.10 28.20 -4.48
C ASN A 460 22.06 27.78 -5.54
N GLU A 461 22.51 27.39 -6.72
CA GLU A 461 21.64 26.96 -7.82
C GLU A 461 21.62 25.45 -8.01
N HIS A 462 22.65 24.74 -7.53
CA HIS A 462 22.89 23.33 -7.85
C HIS A 462 22.83 22.40 -6.64
N ILE A 463 22.88 22.93 -5.40
CA ILE A 463 22.79 22.12 -4.18
C ILE A 463 21.47 22.41 -3.45
N LEU A 464 20.71 21.38 -3.15
CA LEU A 464 19.57 21.42 -2.24
C LEU A 464 19.95 20.67 -0.96
N ARG A 465 19.79 21.32 0.20
CA ARG A 465 19.96 20.73 1.53
C ARG A 465 18.59 20.40 2.11
N TYR A 466 18.44 19.21 2.63
CA TYR A 466 17.20 18.75 3.24
C TYR A 466 17.46 18.06 4.58
N HIS A 467 16.83 18.53 5.66
CA HIS A 467 16.82 17.90 6.97
C HIS A 467 15.61 18.37 7.82
N ASP A 468 15.21 17.59 8.82
CA ASP A 468 13.99 17.82 9.61
C ASP A 468 14.03 19.10 10.47
N GLY A 469 15.21 19.63 10.80
CA GLY A 469 15.40 20.85 11.59
C GLY A 469 15.43 22.15 10.79
N ASN A 470 15.22 22.11 9.47
CA ASN A 470 15.53 23.24 8.62
C ASN A 470 14.43 24.30 8.53
N LYS A 471 14.47 25.30 9.42
CA LYS A 471 13.74 26.58 9.22
C LYS A 471 14.23 27.37 8.00
N ASN A 472 15.39 27.03 7.44
CA ASN A 472 15.98 27.66 6.26
C ASN A 472 15.49 27.08 4.92
N CYS A 473 14.74 25.98 4.92
CA CYS A 473 14.01 25.54 3.73
C CYS A 473 13.08 26.65 3.19
N GLN A 474 12.61 27.55 4.05
CA GLN A 474 11.81 28.71 3.65
C GLN A 474 12.59 29.76 2.82
N ARG A 475 13.91 29.88 2.98
CA ARG A 475 14.73 30.79 2.15
C ARG A 475 14.91 30.32 0.71
N ASN A 476 14.75 29.02 0.47
CA ASN A 476 14.82 28.42 -0.87
C ASN A 476 13.45 28.18 -1.52
N GLU A 477 12.35 28.77 -1.01
CA GLU A 477 11.03 28.71 -1.67
C GLU A 477 11.09 29.14 -3.14
N HIS A 478 11.99 30.07 -3.49
CA HIS A 478 12.20 30.52 -4.87
C HIS A 478 12.87 29.43 -5.72
N PHE A 479 13.74 28.63 -5.13
CA PHE A 479 14.41 27.49 -5.78
C PHE A 479 13.44 26.30 -5.89
N HIS A 480 12.67 26.01 -4.84
CA HIS A 480 11.58 25.04 -4.85
C HIS A 480 10.54 25.40 -5.92
N LYS A 481 10.06 26.63 -5.97
CA LYS A 481 9.11 27.10 -7.00
C LYS A 481 9.69 27.01 -8.41
N LYS A 482 10.97 27.33 -8.63
CA LYS A 482 11.61 27.21 -9.96
C LYS A 482 11.82 25.74 -10.38
N ILE A 483 12.22 24.86 -9.47
CA ILE A 483 12.40 23.44 -9.77
C ILE A 483 11.05 22.74 -9.88
N PHE A 484 10.11 22.96 -8.96
CA PHE A 484 8.80 22.33 -8.97
C PHE A 484 7.87 22.88 -10.06
N HIS A 485 7.88 24.20 -10.33
CA HIS A 485 7.04 24.78 -11.40
C HIS A 485 7.55 24.49 -12.82
N ARG A 486 8.83 24.15 -13.00
CA ARG A 486 9.39 23.80 -14.32
C ARG A 486 9.52 22.31 -14.58
N SER A 487 9.41 21.45 -13.56
CA SER A 487 9.58 19.99 -13.66
C SER A 487 8.26 19.21 -13.71
N PHE A 488 7.13 19.84 -13.54
CA PHE A 488 5.83 19.16 -13.63
C PHE A 488 5.31 19.17 -15.08
N CYS A 489 5.89 18.29 -15.90
CA CYS A 489 5.15 17.66 -16.99
C CYS A 489 4.49 16.40 -16.41
N PRO A 490 3.24 16.06 -16.77
CA PRO A 490 2.49 14.94 -16.19
C PRO A 490 3.10 13.54 -16.38
N ALA A 491 4.19 13.42 -17.11
CA ALA A 491 4.90 12.17 -17.37
C ALA A 491 6.01 11.82 -16.38
N ASP A 492 6.37 12.72 -15.45
CA ASP A 492 7.53 12.53 -14.56
C ASP A 492 7.14 12.11 -13.14
N ASN A 493 6.34 11.04 -13.00
CA ASN A 493 5.98 10.41 -11.71
C ASN A 493 7.14 9.74 -10.96
N ASN A 494 8.39 10.00 -11.35
CA ASN A 494 9.58 9.43 -10.71
C ASN A 494 10.18 10.30 -9.58
N PHE A 495 9.48 11.36 -9.12
CA PHE A 495 10.06 12.35 -8.22
C PHE A 495 9.83 12.09 -6.72
N ASP A 496 8.82 11.30 -6.35
CA ASP A 496 8.53 10.97 -4.95
C ASP A 496 9.46 9.89 -4.35
N PHE A 497 10.42 9.41 -5.14
CA PHE A 497 11.25 8.27 -4.79
C PHE A 497 12.30 8.57 -3.71
N PHE A 498 12.68 9.81 -3.48
CA PHE A 498 13.85 10.13 -2.66
C PHE A 498 13.56 10.78 -1.30
N SER A 499 12.32 11.18 -1.01
CA SER A 499 12.06 11.91 0.23
C SER A 499 11.66 11.07 1.44
N ASN A 500 11.24 9.79 1.27
CA ASN A 500 10.48 9.13 2.33
C ASN A 500 11.05 7.86 2.94
N ASN A 501 12.12 7.27 2.42
CA ASN A 501 12.54 5.93 2.89
C ASN A 501 13.98 5.76 3.35
N PHE A 502 14.78 6.83 3.52
CA PHE A 502 16.18 6.69 3.91
C PHE A 502 16.57 7.39 5.23
N CYS A 503 15.61 7.82 6.05
CA CYS A 503 15.90 8.37 7.38
C CYS A 503 15.85 7.35 8.52
N LYS A 504 15.98 6.06 8.27
CA LYS A 504 16.08 5.05 9.32
C LYS A 504 17.07 3.96 8.91
N TYR A 505 18.37 4.30 8.95
CA TYR A 505 19.46 3.36 9.26
C TYR A 505 20.67 4.17 9.71
#